data_ed8abd0820b217532eeaa6fcb061c9a9
#
_entry.id   ed8abd0820b217532eeaa6fcb061c9a9
#
_cell.length_a   1.000
_cell.length_b   1.000
_cell.length_c   1.000
_cell.angle_alpha   90.00
_cell.angle_beta   90.00
_cell.angle_gamma   90.00
#
_symmetry.space_group_name_H-M   'P 1'
#
loop_
_entity.id
_entity.type
_entity.pdbx_description
1 polymer ?
#
loop_
_entity_poly.entity_id
_entity_poly.type
_entity_poly.pdbx_seq_one_letter_code
_entity_poly.pdbx_strand_id
1 'polypeptide(L)'
;MKKSIIWIVTISVLLIAGIVLYSLARPCKLETHEYEILENFKDIKISTDTADIQFILSEKPNSFIVCEEEKNAKHSVIVKENTLRIEVDDNKKWYEYLDINFCTPKITVYLEKSVYGNISLETDTGNILLDNIIATGKLATETETGNVNFEA
;
A
#
# COMPACT_ATOMS: atom_id res chain seq x y z
N MET A 1 49.70 10.86 -2.61
CA MET A 1 48.67 10.06 -1.90
C MET A 1 47.45 10.87 -1.49
N LYS A 2 47.54 11.99 -0.77
CA LYS A 2 46.34 12.77 -0.33
C LYS A 2 45.47 13.30 -1.49
N LYS A 3 46.07 13.76 -2.59
CA LYS A 3 45.32 14.26 -3.76
C LYS A 3 44.54 13.15 -4.49
N SER A 4 45.09 11.95 -4.60
CA SER A 4 44.41 10.80 -5.22
C SER A 4 43.21 10.32 -4.41
N ILE A 5 43.30 10.35 -3.08
CA ILE A 5 42.18 10.00 -2.18
C ILE A 5 41.04 11.01 -2.35
N ILE A 6 41.35 12.32 -2.44
CA ILE A 6 40.33 13.36 -2.63
C ILE A 6 39.58 13.14 -3.96
N TRP A 7 40.29 12.81 -5.04
CA TRP A 7 39.66 12.53 -6.34
C TRP A 7 38.77 11.28 -6.31
N ILE A 8 39.19 10.22 -5.62
CA ILE A 8 38.37 9.00 -5.47
C ILE A 8 37.09 9.32 -4.70
N VAL A 9 37.18 10.06 -3.58
CA VAL A 9 36.02 10.44 -2.79
C VAL A 9 35.06 11.33 -3.58
N THR A 10 35.57 12.32 -4.31
CA THR A 10 34.70 13.18 -5.14
C THR A 10 33.99 12.42 -6.25
N ILE A 11 34.67 11.50 -6.92
CA ILE A 11 34.05 10.67 -7.96
C ILE A 11 32.96 9.75 -7.36
N SER A 12 33.23 9.13 -6.20
CA SER A 12 32.23 8.28 -5.54
C SER A 12 30.99 9.07 -5.10
N VAL A 13 31.15 10.27 -4.56
CA VAL A 13 30.03 11.14 -4.20
C VAL A 13 29.20 11.54 -5.43
N LEU A 14 29.85 11.89 -6.54
CA LEU A 14 29.15 12.21 -7.79
C LEU A 14 28.39 11.02 -8.38
N LEU A 15 28.96 9.81 -8.30
CA LEU A 15 28.29 8.60 -8.74
C LEU A 15 27.05 8.30 -7.88
N ILE A 16 27.16 8.42 -6.55
CA ILE A 16 26.03 8.20 -5.64
C ILE A 16 24.94 9.26 -5.92
N ALA A 17 25.32 10.53 -6.05
CA ALA A 17 24.38 11.61 -6.37
C ALA A 17 23.70 11.38 -7.73
N GLY A 18 24.43 10.90 -8.73
CA GLY A 18 23.88 10.54 -10.04
C GLY A 18 22.87 9.40 -9.98
N ILE A 19 23.14 8.37 -9.19
CA ILE A 19 22.22 7.24 -8.97
C ILE A 19 20.95 7.73 -8.27
N VAL A 20 21.07 8.54 -7.23
CA VAL A 20 19.92 9.09 -6.49
C VAL A 20 19.06 9.97 -7.41
N LEU A 21 19.68 10.90 -8.16
CA LEU A 21 18.95 11.74 -9.10
C LEU A 21 18.27 10.94 -10.21
N TYR A 22 18.91 9.89 -10.71
CA TYR A 22 18.33 9.01 -11.72
C TYR A 22 17.12 8.25 -11.15
N SER A 23 17.20 7.76 -9.91
CA SER A 23 16.09 7.07 -9.23
C SER A 23 14.89 8.01 -8.99
N LEU A 24 15.15 9.26 -8.59
CA LEU A 24 14.12 10.28 -8.41
C LEU A 24 13.47 10.74 -9.72
N ALA A 25 14.17 10.63 -10.84
CA ALA A 25 13.67 11.03 -12.15
C ALA A 25 12.86 9.92 -12.86
N ARG A 26 12.86 8.71 -12.34
CA ARG A 26 12.05 7.62 -12.91
C ARG A 26 10.56 7.89 -12.70
N PRO A 27 9.74 7.86 -13.77
CA PRO A 27 8.29 7.95 -13.59
C PRO A 27 7.80 6.72 -12.82
N CYS A 28 7.01 6.98 -11.79
CA CYS A 28 6.28 5.93 -11.09
C CYS A 28 5.34 5.21 -12.06
N LYS A 29 5.45 3.90 -12.16
CA LYS A 29 4.57 3.06 -12.97
C LYS A 29 3.82 2.12 -12.05
N LEU A 30 2.62 2.55 -11.66
CA LEU A 30 1.66 1.69 -10.98
C LEU A 30 0.68 1.14 -12.01
N GLU A 31 0.30 -0.12 -11.83
CA GLU A 31 -0.81 -0.76 -12.55
C GLU A 31 -2.06 -0.63 -11.69
N THR A 32 -3.20 -0.35 -12.30
CA THR A 32 -4.48 -0.26 -11.59
C THR A 32 -5.28 -1.52 -11.84
N HIS A 33 -5.67 -2.19 -10.75
CA HIS A 33 -6.53 -3.37 -10.77
C HIS A 33 -7.80 -3.09 -9.96
N GLU A 34 -8.95 -3.44 -10.51
CA GLU A 34 -10.24 -3.32 -9.85
C GLU A 34 -10.80 -4.73 -9.57
N TYR A 35 -11.20 -4.96 -8.33
CA TYR A 35 -11.78 -6.22 -7.86
C TYR A 35 -13.21 -5.97 -7.38
N GLU A 36 -14.20 -6.49 -8.08
CA GLU A 36 -15.59 -6.45 -7.64
C GLU A 36 -15.84 -7.59 -6.64
N ILE A 37 -16.44 -7.26 -5.50
CA ILE A 37 -16.74 -8.21 -4.44
C ILE A 37 -18.24 -8.56 -4.51
N LEU A 38 -18.53 -9.75 -4.95
CA LEU A 38 -19.91 -10.29 -5.05
C LEU A 38 -20.31 -11.08 -3.81
N GLU A 39 -19.34 -11.45 -2.98
CA GLU A 39 -19.57 -12.24 -1.77
C GLU A 39 -19.86 -11.32 -0.58
N ASN A 40 -20.79 -11.73 0.27
CA ASN A 40 -21.04 -11.02 1.52
C ASN A 40 -19.89 -11.25 2.51
N PHE A 41 -19.48 -10.21 3.19
CA PHE A 41 -18.50 -10.28 4.27
C PHE A 41 -18.93 -9.35 5.42
N LYS A 42 -18.42 -9.65 6.61
CA LYS A 42 -18.68 -8.91 7.83
C LYS A 42 -17.43 -8.24 8.37
N ASP A 43 -16.31 -8.93 8.28
CA ASP A 43 -15.03 -8.49 8.80
C ASP A 43 -14.09 -8.09 7.68
N ILE A 44 -13.12 -7.21 7.98
CA ILE A 44 -12.14 -6.69 7.03
C ILE A 44 -10.75 -6.86 7.61
N LYS A 45 -9.84 -7.45 6.85
CA LYS A 45 -8.42 -7.53 7.18
C LYS A 45 -7.58 -7.10 5.99
N ILE A 46 -6.75 -6.08 6.17
CA ILE A 46 -5.80 -5.61 5.18
C ILE A 46 -4.41 -5.65 5.82
N SER A 47 -3.46 -6.28 5.13
CA SER A 47 -2.05 -6.29 5.53
C SER A 47 -1.19 -6.05 4.30
N THR A 48 -0.40 -4.97 4.32
CA THR A 48 0.44 -4.56 3.20
C THR A 48 1.76 -3.98 3.71
N ASP A 49 2.81 -4.06 2.91
CA ASP A 49 4.12 -3.52 3.27
C ASP A 49 4.15 -2.00 3.04
N THR A 50 3.82 -1.57 1.83
CA THR A 50 3.93 -0.16 1.45
C THR A 50 2.72 0.23 0.62
N ALA A 51 1.66 0.69 1.27
CA ALA A 51 0.51 1.25 0.57
C ALA A 51 -0.28 2.20 1.47
N ASP A 52 -0.81 3.25 0.88
CA ASP A 52 -1.89 4.02 1.50
C ASP A 52 -3.20 3.21 1.43
N ILE A 53 -3.92 3.15 2.54
CA ILE A 53 -5.21 2.46 2.64
C ILE A 53 -6.30 3.50 2.83
N GLN A 54 -7.26 3.55 1.93
CA GLN A 54 -8.38 4.48 2.00
C GLN A 54 -9.71 3.73 1.90
N PHE A 55 -10.63 4.05 2.81
CA PHE A 55 -12.00 3.57 2.79
C PHE A 55 -12.94 4.67 2.30
N ILE A 56 -13.87 4.31 1.44
CA ILE A 56 -14.89 5.21 0.89
C ILE A 56 -16.22 4.47 0.88
N LEU A 57 -17.29 5.12 1.33
CA LEU A 57 -18.64 4.60 1.18
C LEU A 57 -19.03 4.65 -0.31
N SER A 58 -19.39 3.50 -0.87
CA SER A 58 -19.75 3.37 -2.29
C SER A 58 -21.19 3.77 -2.54
N GLU A 59 -21.43 4.46 -3.63
CA GLU A 59 -22.80 4.68 -4.16
C GLU A 59 -23.30 3.49 -5.00
N LYS A 60 -22.41 2.55 -5.34
CA LYS A 60 -22.74 1.34 -6.09
C LYS A 60 -23.31 0.26 -5.16
N PRO A 61 -24.14 -0.66 -5.68
CA PRO A 61 -24.76 -1.71 -4.86
C PRO A 61 -23.79 -2.78 -4.36
N ASN A 62 -22.57 -2.85 -4.91
CA ASN A 62 -21.55 -3.82 -4.52
C ASN A 62 -20.31 -3.10 -4.01
N SER A 63 -19.61 -3.76 -3.09
CA SER A 63 -18.27 -3.33 -2.69
C SER A 63 -17.27 -3.65 -3.79
N PHE A 64 -16.27 -2.80 -3.98
CA PHE A 64 -15.17 -3.05 -4.90
C PHE A 64 -13.89 -2.42 -4.38
N ILE A 65 -12.76 -2.98 -4.78
CA ILE A 65 -11.43 -2.55 -4.36
C ILE A 65 -10.64 -2.12 -5.58
N VAL A 66 -9.97 -0.96 -5.48
CA VAL A 66 -9.04 -0.48 -6.49
C VAL A 66 -7.65 -0.51 -5.89
N CYS A 67 -6.77 -1.31 -6.48
CA CYS A 67 -5.36 -1.38 -6.14
C CYS A 67 -4.53 -0.68 -7.21
N GLU A 68 -3.82 0.38 -6.81
CA GLU A 68 -2.77 1.00 -7.61
C GLU A 68 -1.45 0.46 -7.08
N GLU A 69 -0.82 -0.46 -7.81
CA GLU A 69 0.24 -1.31 -7.30
C GLU A 69 1.37 -1.50 -8.30
N GLU A 70 2.54 -1.87 -7.80
CA GLU A 70 3.67 -2.22 -8.64
C GLU A 70 3.42 -3.56 -9.35
N LYS A 71 3.97 -3.70 -10.56
CA LYS A 71 3.83 -4.92 -11.35
C LYS A 71 4.26 -6.19 -10.60
N ASN A 72 5.26 -6.07 -9.74
CA ASN A 72 5.89 -7.20 -9.03
C ASN A 72 5.45 -7.30 -7.55
N ALA A 73 4.57 -6.40 -7.08
CA ALA A 73 4.01 -6.41 -5.73
C ALA A 73 2.50 -6.22 -5.80
N LYS A 74 1.81 -7.27 -6.21
CA LYS A 74 0.36 -7.27 -6.36
C LYS A 74 -0.33 -7.66 -5.06
N HIS A 75 -1.54 -7.14 -4.88
CA HIS A 75 -2.38 -7.53 -3.76
C HIS A 75 -3.33 -8.65 -4.17
N SER A 76 -3.45 -9.64 -3.31
CA SER A 76 -4.49 -10.66 -3.38
C SER A 76 -5.73 -10.15 -2.66
N VAL A 77 -6.87 -10.14 -3.33
CA VAL A 77 -8.15 -9.69 -2.78
C VAL A 77 -9.10 -10.88 -2.79
N ILE A 78 -9.45 -11.38 -1.61
CA ILE A 78 -10.32 -12.56 -1.46
C ILE A 78 -11.30 -12.36 -0.30
N VAL A 79 -12.47 -13.00 -0.39
CA VAL A 79 -13.37 -13.17 0.74
C VAL A 79 -13.23 -14.60 1.26
N LYS A 80 -12.84 -14.75 2.52
CA LYS A 80 -12.70 -16.04 3.18
C LYS A 80 -13.26 -15.97 4.60
N GLU A 81 -14.03 -16.98 4.99
CA GLU A 81 -14.60 -17.08 6.33
C GLU A 81 -15.31 -15.77 6.76
N ASN A 82 -16.15 -15.23 5.85
CA ASN A 82 -16.89 -13.99 6.07
C ASN A 82 -16.00 -12.73 6.32
N THR A 83 -14.73 -12.80 5.89
CA THR A 83 -13.73 -11.74 6.03
C THR A 83 -13.20 -11.37 4.66
N LEU A 84 -13.28 -10.09 4.31
CA LEU A 84 -12.56 -9.52 3.18
C LEU A 84 -11.08 -9.42 3.57
N ARG A 85 -10.21 -10.12 2.83
CA ARG A 85 -8.77 -10.13 3.04
C ARG A 85 -8.07 -9.50 1.86
N ILE A 86 -7.19 -8.55 2.14
CA ILE A 86 -6.30 -7.95 1.16
C ILE A 86 -4.88 -8.09 1.70
N GLU A 87 -4.06 -8.85 1.00
CA GLU A 87 -2.70 -9.18 1.45
C GLU A 87 -1.75 -9.06 0.26
N VAL A 88 -0.50 -8.65 0.51
CA VAL A 88 0.53 -8.63 -0.55
C VAL A 88 0.80 -10.05 -1.01
N ASP A 89 0.70 -10.29 -2.31
CA ASP A 89 1.21 -11.52 -2.93
C ASP A 89 2.70 -11.33 -3.20
N ASP A 90 3.51 -11.69 -2.21
CA ASP A 90 4.97 -11.49 -2.25
C ASP A 90 5.63 -12.54 -3.16
N ASN A 91 5.54 -12.32 -4.46
CA ASN A 91 6.29 -13.06 -5.48
C ASN A 91 7.62 -12.36 -5.84
N LYS A 92 8.04 -11.36 -5.06
CA LYS A 92 9.29 -10.61 -5.32
C LYS A 92 10.51 -11.51 -5.14
N LYS A 93 11.37 -11.52 -6.14
CA LYS A 93 12.70 -12.13 -6.04
C LYS A 93 13.62 -11.18 -5.28
N TRP A 94 14.56 -11.72 -4.51
CA TRP A 94 15.47 -10.96 -3.64
C TRP A 94 16.17 -9.77 -4.32
N TYR A 95 16.45 -9.85 -5.62
CA TYR A 95 17.11 -8.78 -6.37
C TYR A 95 16.15 -7.64 -6.77
N GLU A 96 14.84 -7.85 -6.73
CA GLU A 96 13.82 -6.84 -7.01
C GLU A 96 13.66 -5.86 -5.83
N TYR A 97 14.07 -6.25 -4.63
CA TYR A 97 14.21 -5.35 -3.48
C TYR A 97 15.33 -4.32 -3.63
N LEU A 98 16.24 -4.49 -4.60
CA LEU A 98 17.29 -3.52 -4.91
C LEU A 98 16.82 -2.42 -5.88
N ASP A 99 15.64 -2.56 -6.48
CA ASP A 99 15.05 -1.53 -7.31
C ASP A 99 14.37 -0.50 -6.41
N ILE A 100 15.11 0.58 -6.12
CA ILE A 100 14.61 1.68 -5.28
C ILE A 100 13.53 2.42 -6.06
N ASN A 101 12.30 2.09 -5.78
CA ASN A 101 11.12 2.72 -6.38
C ASN A 101 10.46 3.62 -5.32
N PHE A 102 10.30 4.90 -5.62
CA PHE A 102 9.67 5.87 -4.73
C PHE A 102 8.16 6.00 -5.00
N CYS A 103 7.54 4.93 -5.46
CA CYS A 103 6.09 4.87 -5.64
C CYS A 103 5.41 4.54 -4.31
N THR A 104 4.32 5.20 -4.02
CA THR A 104 3.43 4.81 -2.94
C THR A 104 2.23 4.11 -3.56
N PRO A 105 2.14 2.77 -3.47
CA PRO A 105 0.94 2.03 -3.83
C PRO A 105 -0.27 2.52 -3.04
N LYS A 106 -1.47 2.30 -3.59
CA LYS A 106 -2.70 2.70 -2.92
C LYS A 106 -3.77 1.62 -3.03
N ILE A 107 -4.42 1.35 -1.92
CA ILE A 107 -5.58 0.46 -1.84
C ILE A 107 -6.79 1.34 -1.48
N THR A 108 -7.73 1.47 -2.39
CA THR A 108 -9.00 2.16 -2.14
C THR A 108 -10.10 1.13 -2.04
N VAL A 109 -10.73 1.04 -0.86
CA VAL A 109 -11.79 0.09 -0.55
C VAL A 109 -13.12 0.83 -0.58
N TYR A 110 -13.92 0.56 -1.60
CA TYR A 110 -15.27 1.09 -1.75
C TYR A 110 -16.26 0.11 -1.14
N LEU A 111 -16.92 0.51 -0.08
CA LEU A 111 -17.82 -0.33 0.72
C LEU A 111 -19.29 0.04 0.48
N GLU A 112 -20.15 -0.94 0.25
CA GLU A 112 -21.60 -0.75 0.08
C GLU A 112 -22.31 -0.34 1.38
N LYS A 113 -21.71 -0.61 2.54
CA LYS A 113 -22.25 -0.35 3.88
C LYS A 113 -21.25 0.45 4.71
N SER A 114 -21.74 1.18 5.67
CA SER A 114 -20.92 1.91 6.64
C SER A 114 -20.59 1.10 7.91
N VAL A 115 -21.21 -0.06 8.12
CA VAL A 115 -21.10 -0.84 9.37
C VAL A 115 -20.57 -2.23 9.10
N TYR A 116 -19.46 -2.55 9.74
CA TYR A 116 -18.78 -3.85 9.68
C TYR A 116 -18.52 -4.42 11.08
N GLY A 117 -18.07 -5.66 11.16
CA GLY A 117 -17.73 -6.33 12.42
C GLY A 117 -16.34 -5.91 12.92
N ASN A 118 -15.35 -6.76 12.72
CA ASN A 118 -13.96 -6.44 13.05
C ASN A 118 -13.24 -5.84 11.85
N ILE A 119 -12.43 -4.83 12.09
CA ILE A 119 -11.60 -4.17 11.07
C ILE A 119 -10.15 -4.20 11.57
N SER A 120 -9.26 -4.82 10.82
CA SER A 120 -7.83 -4.88 11.09
C SER A 120 -7.05 -4.39 9.88
N LEU A 121 -6.32 -3.30 10.03
CA LEU A 121 -5.56 -2.65 8.98
C LEU A 121 -4.12 -2.51 9.42
N GLU A 122 -3.20 -2.99 8.60
CA GLU A 122 -1.76 -2.99 8.85
C GLU A 122 -1.01 -2.57 7.59
N THR A 123 -0.10 -1.64 7.74
CA THR A 123 0.85 -1.24 6.69
C THR A 123 2.17 -0.84 7.35
N ASP A 124 3.30 -1.26 6.81
CA ASP A 124 4.59 -0.83 7.37
C ASP A 124 4.85 0.64 6.99
N THR A 125 4.59 1.00 5.74
CA THR A 125 4.75 2.39 5.29
C THR A 125 3.54 2.83 4.49
N GLY A 126 2.76 3.77 5.03
CA GLY A 126 1.58 4.31 4.36
C GLY A 126 0.62 4.97 5.32
N ASN A 127 -0.32 5.71 4.78
CA ASN A 127 -1.38 6.35 5.56
C ASN A 127 -2.65 5.50 5.52
N ILE A 128 -3.39 5.51 6.62
CA ILE A 128 -4.67 4.83 6.74
C ILE A 128 -5.75 5.90 6.94
N LEU A 129 -6.73 5.94 6.05
CA LEU A 129 -7.87 6.84 6.12
C LEU A 129 -9.16 6.03 6.13
N LEU A 130 -9.90 6.12 7.23
CA LEU A 130 -11.26 5.60 7.36
C LEU A 130 -12.25 6.76 7.37
N ASP A 131 -13.08 6.83 6.34
CA ASP A 131 -14.13 7.83 6.20
C ASP A 131 -15.50 7.17 6.31
N ASN A 132 -16.30 7.59 7.30
CA ASN A 132 -17.68 7.15 7.54
C ASN A 132 -17.86 5.63 7.69
N ILE A 133 -16.86 4.90 8.19
CA ILE A 133 -16.90 3.45 8.43
C ILE A 133 -16.88 3.16 9.92
N ILE A 134 -17.82 2.30 10.35
CA ILE A 134 -18.05 1.95 11.76
C ILE A 134 -17.70 0.47 11.96
N ALA A 135 -16.80 0.19 12.89
CA ALA A 135 -16.54 -1.14 13.39
C ALA A 135 -17.42 -1.43 14.62
N THR A 136 -18.27 -2.45 14.56
CA THR A 136 -19.10 -2.88 15.70
C THR A 136 -18.35 -3.84 16.63
N GLY A 137 -17.25 -4.39 16.16
CA GLY A 137 -16.33 -5.25 16.92
C GLY A 137 -15.02 -4.51 17.23
N LYS A 138 -13.91 -5.21 17.01
CA LYS A 138 -12.58 -4.64 17.22
C LYS A 138 -12.16 -3.81 16.00
N LEU A 139 -11.70 -2.58 16.24
CA LEU A 139 -10.95 -1.78 15.27
C LEU A 139 -9.47 -1.80 15.68
N ALA A 140 -8.61 -2.32 14.82
CA ALA A 140 -7.16 -2.30 14.98
C ALA A 140 -6.53 -1.68 13.74
N THR A 141 -5.70 -0.66 13.93
CA THR A 141 -4.95 0.01 12.86
C THR A 141 -3.51 0.14 13.29
N GLU A 142 -2.59 -0.26 12.43
CA GLU A 142 -1.16 -0.21 12.69
C GLU A 142 -0.42 0.31 11.45
N THR A 143 0.49 1.25 11.66
CA THR A 143 1.45 1.70 10.65
C THR A 143 2.77 2.01 11.35
N GLU A 144 3.89 1.52 10.83
CA GLU A 144 5.21 1.87 11.37
C GLU A 144 5.62 3.28 10.95
N THR A 145 5.30 3.65 9.71
CA THR A 145 5.61 4.98 9.16
C THR A 145 4.41 5.51 8.39
N GLY A 146 3.69 6.46 8.98
CA GLY A 146 2.51 7.07 8.37
C GLY A 146 1.55 7.64 9.40
N ASN A 147 0.38 8.03 8.94
CA ASN A 147 -0.68 8.60 9.77
C ASN A 147 -1.94 7.75 9.69
N VAL A 148 -2.67 7.68 10.79
CA VAL A 148 -4.01 7.07 10.84
C VAL A 148 -5.02 8.18 11.09
N ASN A 149 -5.94 8.36 10.15
CA ASN A 149 -6.98 9.37 10.21
C ASN A 149 -8.37 8.71 10.21
N PHE A 150 -9.23 9.19 11.07
CA PHE A 150 -10.62 8.79 11.16
C PHE A 150 -11.50 10.01 10.90
N GLU A 151 -12.37 9.90 9.90
CA GLU A 151 -13.40 10.91 9.61
C GLU A 151 -14.78 10.27 9.85
N ALA A 152 -15.65 10.98 10.59
CA ALA A 152 -16.98 10.52 10.96
C ALA A 152 -18.04 11.51 10.51
#